data_27c9b26dd8428d8e79678eeb74fd5e1a
#
_entry.id   27c9b26dd8428d8e79678eeb74fd5e1a
#
_cell.length_a   1.000
_cell.length_b   1.000
_cell.length_c   1.000
_cell.angle_alpha   90.00
_cell.angle_beta   90.00
_cell.angle_gamma   90.00
#
_symmetry.space_group_name_H-M   'P 1'
#
loop_
_entity.id
_entity.type
_entity.pdbx_description
1 polymer ?
#
loop_
_entity_poly.entity_id
_entity_poly.type
_entity_poly.pdbx_seq_one_letter_code
_entity_poly.pdbx_strand_id
1 'polypeptide(L)'
;MGNYFESPFRGKLLSEQVSNPNIRVGRYSYYSGYYHGHSFDDCARYLMPDRDDVDKLVIGSFCSIGSGAAFIMAGNQGHRAEWASTFPFHFMHEEPAFAGAVNGYQPAGDTLIGHDVWIGTEAMFMPGVRVGHGAIIGSRALVTGDVEPYAIVGG
;
A
#
# COMPACT_ATOMS: atom_id res chain seq x y z
N MET A 1 -0.88 19.85 -14.55
CA MET A 1 -0.11 20.03 -13.34
C MET A 1 1.27 19.46 -13.49
N GLY A 2 2.22 19.99 -12.80
CA GLY A 2 3.58 19.53 -12.86
C GLY A 2 3.79 18.16 -12.24
N ASN A 3 4.82 17.47 -12.67
CA ASN A 3 5.27 16.25 -12.09
C ASN A 3 5.95 16.54 -10.74
N TYR A 4 5.65 15.75 -9.73
CA TYR A 4 6.30 15.89 -8.42
C TYR A 4 7.83 15.63 -8.52
N PHE A 5 8.26 14.82 -9.48
CA PHE A 5 9.66 14.46 -9.71
C PHE A 5 10.22 15.19 -10.93
N GLU A 6 11.51 15.53 -10.88
CA GLU A 6 12.17 16.26 -11.97
C GLU A 6 12.73 15.32 -13.05
N SER A 7 13.02 14.06 -12.69
CA SER A 7 13.72 13.13 -13.56
C SER A 7 13.41 11.68 -13.18
N PRO A 8 13.34 10.77 -14.16
CA PRO A 8 13.17 9.34 -13.83
C PRO A 8 14.38 8.75 -13.12
N PHE A 9 15.52 9.44 -13.14
CA PHE A 9 16.74 8.95 -12.49
C PHE A 9 16.93 9.50 -11.07
N ARG A 10 16.00 10.34 -10.61
CA ARG A 10 16.08 10.95 -9.28
C ARG A 10 14.85 10.63 -8.46
N GLY A 11 15.06 9.73 -7.51
CA GLY A 11 14.07 9.50 -6.47
C GLY A 11 14.18 10.54 -5.38
N LYS A 12 13.20 10.55 -4.49
CA LYS A 12 13.21 11.39 -3.29
C LYS A 12 13.01 10.50 -2.08
N LEU A 13 13.63 10.86 -0.96
CA LEU A 13 13.48 10.11 0.28
C LEU A 13 12.01 10.07 0.71
N LEU A 14 11.58 8.94 1.23
CA LEU A 14 10.20 8.82 1.75
C LEU A 14 9.96 9.83 2.88
N SER A 15 10.96 10.11 3.68
CA SER A 15 10.85 11.10 4.75
C SER A 15 10.53 12.51 4.26
N GLU A 16 10.85 12.81 3.00
CA GLU A 16 10.48 14.10 2.38
C GLU A 16 9.08 14.08 1.79
N GLN A 17 8.61 12.92 1.37
CA GLN A 17 7.38 12.80 0.60
C GLN A 17 6.16 12.52 1.46
N VAL A 18 6.34 11.71 2.52
CA VAL A 18 5.22 11.16 3.27
C VAL A 18 4.64 12.22 4.20
N SER A 19 3.35 12.48 4.03
CA SER A 19 2.58 13.34 4.94
C SER A 19 1.50 12.56 5.70
N ASN A 20 1.11 11.38 5.23
CA ASN A 20 0.11 10.55 5.88
C ASN A 20 0.71 9.92 7.14
N PRO A 21 0.18 10.21 8.35
CA PRO A 21 0.76 9.68 9.59
C PRO A 21 0.63 8.17 9.75
N ASN A 22 -0.19 7.53 8.93
CA ASN A 22 -0.36 6.08 8.94
C ASN A 22 0.65 5.37 8.04
N ILE A 23 1.56 6.11 7.42
CA ILE A 23 2.72 5.56 6.71
C ILE A 23 3.95 5.86 7.56
N ARG A 24 4.63 4.80 7.99
CA ARG A 24 5.85 4.91 8.80
C ARG A 24 7.03 4.44 7.98
N VAL A 25 8.09 5.23 7.93
CA VAL A 25 9.21 4.96 7.03
C VAL A 25 10.54 5.00 7.80
N GLY A 26 11.43 4.11 7.41
CA GLY A 26 12.79 4.07 7.92
C GLY A 26 13.71 5.04 7.19
N ARG A 27 15.00 4.96 7.50
CA ARG A 27 16.02 5.87 6.94
C ARG A 27 16.36 5.48 5.50
N TYR A 28 16.55 6.48 4.67
CA TYR A 28 17.12 6.36 3.33
C TYR A 28 16.26 5.60 2.32
N SER A 29 15.11 5.10 2.71
CA SER A 29 14.16 4.55 1.74
C SER A 29 13.67 5.66 0.81
N TYR A 30 13.53 5.35 -0.48
CA TYR A 30 13.16 6.35 -1.47
C TYR A 30 12.13 5.80 -2.45
N TYR A 31 11.44 6.73 -3.09
CA TYR A 31 10.47 6.44 -4.16
C TYR A 31 10.85 7.24 -5.40
N SER A 32 10.95 6.57 -6.55
CA SER A 32 11.23 7.17 -7.84
C SER A 32 9.97 7.11 -8.69
N GLY A 33 9.11 8.10 -8.55
CA GLY A 33 7.75 8.07 -9.10
C GLY A 33 7.56 8.89 -10.37
N TYR A 34 8.60 9.22 -11.11
CA TYR A 34 8.53 10.12 -12.26
C TYR A 34 7.46 9.73 -13.27
N TYR A 35 7.37 8.44 -13.61
CA TYR A 35 6.45 7.99 -14.65
C TYR A 35 4.98 8.02 -14.23
N HIS A 36 4.70 8.20 -12.94
CA HIS A 36 3.33 8.34 -12.43
C HIS A 36 3.05 9.75 -11.91
N GLY A 37 4.08 10.53 -11.59
CA GLY A 37 3.99 11.95 -11.34
C GLY A 37 3.55 12.37 -9.95
N HIS A 38 3.18 11.45 -9.09
CA HIS A 38 2.68 11.75 -7.74
C HIS A 38 3.67 11.32 -6.66
N SER A 39 3.57 11.91 -5.47
CA SER A 39 4.38 11.54 -4.33
C SER A 39 3.98 10.17 -3.76
N PHE A 40 4.77 9.68 -2.81
CA PHE A 40 4.58 8.36 -2.23
C PHE A 40 3.25 8.20 -1.47
N ASP A 41 2.68 9.28 -0.94
CA ASP A 41 1.39 9.19 -0.24
C ASP A 41 0.33 8.50 -1.10
N ASP A 42 0.32 8.78 -2.41
CA ASP A 42 -0.67 8.20 -3.33
C ASP A 42 -0.41 6.73 -3.66
N CYS A 43 0.74 6.21 -3.28
CA CYS A 43 1.02 4.77 -3.41
C CYS A 43 0.24 3.95 -2.38
N ALA A 44 -0.10 4.54 -1.25
CA ALA A 44 -0.92 3.89 -0.23
C ALA A 44 -2.39 4.17 -0.52
N ARG A 45 -3.07 3.17 -1.06
CA ARG A 45 -4.45 3.30 -1.52
C ARG A 45 -5.42 2.98 -0.38
N TYR A 46 -6.47 3.77 -0.25
CA TYR A 46 -7.50 3.58 0.78
C TYR A 46 -6.97 3.76 2.21
N LEU A 47 -5.90 4.52 2.40
CA LEU A 47 -5.33 4.78 3.72
C LEU A 47 -5.69 6.19 4.16
N MET A 48 -6.67 6.31 5.06
CA MET A 48 -7.17 7.60 5.53
C MET A 48 -6.16 8.26 6.47
N PRO A 49 -5.71 9.49 6.16
CA PRO A 49 -4.70 10.15 7.00
C PRO A 49 -5.25 10.71 8.31
N ASP A 50 -6.55 10.96 8.39
CA ASP A 50 -7.18 11.58 9.55
C ASP A 50 -7.73 10.58 10.58
N ARG A 51 -7.49 9.29 10.37
CA ARG A 51 -7.86 8.23 11.32
C ARG A 51 -6.61 7.55 11.84
N ASP A 52 -6.59 7.21 13.11
CA ASP A 52 -5.46 6.50 13.73
C ASP A 52 -5.78 5.04 14.08
N ASP A 53 -7.02 4.63 13.88
CA ASP A 53 -7.50 3.28 14.17
C ASP A 53 -7.44 2.34 12.95
N VAL A 54 -6.66 2.71 11.94
CA VAL A 54 -6.54 1.94 10.69
C VAL A 54 -5.23 1.15 10.66
N ASP A 55 -5.18 0.13 9.82
CA ASP A 55 -3.93 -0.60 9.55
C ASP A 55 -2.89 0.35 8.96
N LYS A 56 -1.65 0.19 9.39
CA LYS A 56 -0.54 1.06 8.98
C LYS A 56 0.26 0.43 7.85
N LEU A 57 0.88 1.29 7.05
CA LEU A 57 1.93 0.87 6.11
C LEU A 57 3.28 1.21 6.75
N VAL A 58 4.08 0.17 7.02
CA VAL A 58 5.38 0.33 7.69
C VAL A 58 6.46 -0.13 6.74
N ILE A 59 7.38 0.77 6.41
CA ILE A 59 8.48 0.52 5.48
C ILE A 59 9.79 0.70 6.24
N GLY A 60 10.66 -0.29 6.13
CA GLY A 60 11.96 -0.25 6.78
C GLY A 60 12.93 0.73 6.12
N SER A 61 14.20 0.59 6.46
CA SER A 61 15.27 1.46 5.96
C SER A 61 15.90 0.88 4.69
N PHE A 62 16.48 1.74 3.87
CA PHE A 62 17.23 1.38 2.66
C PHE A 62 16.39 0.70 1.57
N CYS A 63 15.10 0.93 1.54
CA CYS A 63 14.23 0.36 0.50
C CYS A 63 14.28 1.22 -0.77
N SER A 64 14.25 0.54 -1.92
CA SER A 64 14.20 1.17 -3.25
C SER A 64 12.84 0.88 -3.85
N ILE A 65 12.05 1.92 -4.12
CA ILE A 65 10.67 1.75 -4.58
C ILE A 65 10.49 2.39 -5.95
N GLY A 66 10.12 1.56 -6.92
CA GLY A 66 9.90 1.97 -8.30
C GLY A 66 8.58 2.67 -8.53
N SER A 67 8.51 3.39 -9.66
CA SER A 67 7.37 4.22 -10.02
C SER A 67 6.09 3.42 -10.10
N GLY A 68 5.03 3.91 -9.49
CA GLY A 68 3.71 3.30 -9.56
C GLY A 68 3.48 2.10 -8.66
N ALA A 69 4.41 1.79 -7.75
CA ALA A 69 4.14 0.79 -6.72
C ALA A 69 2.87 1.18 -5.96
N ALA A 70 2.05 0.21 -5.61
CA ALA A 70 0.79 0.46 -4.91
C ALA A 70 0.62 -0.49 -3.74
N PHE A 71 0.20 0.04 -2.62
CA PHE A 71 -0.09 -0.72 -1.40
C PHE A 71 -1.57 -0.58 -1.11
N ILE A 72 -2.31 -1.65 -1.30
CA ILE A 72 -3.75 -1.65 -1.09
C ILE A 72 -4.00 -1.83 0.40
N MET A 73 -4.66 -0.86 1.01
CA MET A 73 -4.92 -0.83 2.44
C MET A 73 -6.41 -1.04 2.72
N ALA A 74 -6.80 -0.87 3.98
CA ALA A 74 -8.19 -0.98 4.42
C ALA A 74 -8.77 -2.40 4.34
N GLY A 75 -7.95 -3.40 4.60
CA GLY A 75 -8.40 -4.79 4.75
C GLY A 75 -9.27 -5.26 3.58
N ASN A 76 -10.43 -5.80 3.89
CA ASN A 76 -11.37 -6.28 2.87
C ASN A 76 -12.21 -5.15 2.24
N GLN A 77 -12.05 -3.92 2.69
CA GLN A 77 -12.80 -2.74 2.20
C GLN A 77 -14.32 -2.93 2.26
N GLY A 78 -14.78 -3.75 3.20
CA GLY A 78 -16.19 -4.04 3.40
C GLY A 78 -16.73 -5.18 2.56
N HIS A 79 -15.90 -5.80 1.73
CA HIS A 79 -16.32 -6.92 0.88
C HIS A 79 -16.08 -8.25 1.60
N ARG A 80 -17.14 -8.93 1.97
CA ARG A 80 -17.06 -10.25 2.63
C ARG A 80 -17.17 -11.37 1.60
N ALA A 81 -16.07 -12.06 1.36
CA ALA A 81 -16.03 -13.15 0.39
C ALA A 81 -16.84 -14.37 0.84
N GLU A 82 -16.99 -14.58 2.15
CA GLU A 82 -17.73 -15.71 2.73
C GLU A 82 -19.23 -15.48 2.84
N TRP A 83 -19.72 -14.24 2.59
CA TRP A 83 -21.14 -13.96 2.57
C TRP A 83 -21.73 -14.32 1.21
N ALA A 84 -23.06 -14.46 1.14
CA ALA A 84 -23.75 -14.74 -0.12
C ALA A 84 -23.52 -13.65 -1.17
N SER A 85 -23.26 -12.42 -0.74
CA SER A 85 -22.92 -11.31 -1.61
C SER A 85 -21.71 -10.57 -1.06
N THR A 86 -20.78 -10.19 -1.95
CA THR A 86 -19.64 -9.35 -1.60
C THR A 86 -19.98 -7.87 -1.62
N PHE A 87 -21.22 -7.51 -1.97
CA PHE A 87 -21.61 -6.10 -2.05
C PHE A 87 -21.54 -5.44 -0.65
N PRO A 88 -20.93 -4.26 -0.56
CA PRO A 88 -20.71 -3.61 0.74
C PRO A 88 -21.92 -2.75 1.13
N PHE A 89 -23.05 -3.40 1.40
CA PHE A 89 -24.32 -2.72 1.68
C PHE A 89 -24.20 -1.67 2.78
N HIS A 90 -23.44 -1.96 3.83
CA HIS A 90 -23.26 -1.04 4.95
C HIS A 90 -22.68 0.32 4.53
N PHE A 91 -21.75 0.31 3.57
CA PHE A 91 -21.12 1.55 3.11
C PHE A 91 -22.01 2.35 2.16
N MET A 92 -23.16 1.80 1.80
CA MET A 92 -24.18 2.47 0.99
C MET A 92 -25.46 2.67 1.79
N HIS A 93 -25.35 2.85 3.09
CA HIS A 93 -26.47 2.92 4.02
C HIS A 93 -27.39 4.14 3.79
N GLU A 94 -26.98 5.10 2.97
CA GLU A 94 -27.82 6.23 2.54
C GLU A 94 -28.99 5.76 1.70
N GLU A 95 -28.84 4.63 1.01
CA GLU A 95 -29.96 4.00 0.32
C GLU A 95 -30.87 3.37 1.40
N PRO A 96 -32.18 3.77 1.46
CA PRO A 96 -33.06 3.28 2.52
C PRO A 96 -33.14 1.76 2.62
N ALA A 97 -33.04 1.05 1.49
CA ALA A 97 -33.08 -0.40 1.48
C ALA A 97 -31.90 -1.03 2.24
N PHE A 98 -30.81 -0.30 2.43
CA PHE A 98 -29.58 -0.81 3.06
C PHE A 98 -29.35 -0.23 4.45
N ALA A 99 -30.28 0.52 5.00
CA ALA A 99 -30.08 1.25 6.25
C ALA A 99 -29.73 0.35 7.43
N GLY A 100 -30.21 -0.89 7.45
CA GLY A 100 -29.93 -1.85 8.52
C GLY A 100 -28.80 -2.84 8.20
N ALA A 101 -28.01 -2.61 7.16
CA ALA A 101 -27.00 -3.57 6.73
C ALA A 101 -25.88 -3.70 7.77
N VAL A 102 -25.39 -4.92 7.94
CA VAL A 102 -24.29 -5.24 8.84
C VAL A 102 -22.99 -4.78 8.22
N ASN A 103 -22.15 -4.12 9.01
CA ASN A 103 -20.82 -3.71 8.59
C ASN A 103 -19.94 -4.95 8.36
N GLY A 104 -19.55 -5.16 7.10
CA GLY A 104 -18.70 -6.29 6.71
C GLY A 104 -17.21 -6.01 6.77
N TYR A 105 -16.80 -4.82 7.22
CA TYR A 105 -15.39 -4.47 7.24
C TYR A 105 -14.59 -5.37 8.17
N GLN A 106 -13.44 -5.83 7.68
CA GLN A 106 -12.43 -6.52 8.48
C GLN A 106 -11.06 -5.96 8.15
N PRO A 107 -10.28 -5.57 9.18
CA PRO A 107 -8.88 -5.19 8.97
C PRO A 107 -8.06 -6.42 8.59
N ALA A 108 -6.95 -6.19 7.92
CA ALA A 108 -6.00 -7.24 7.54
C ALA A 108 -4.74 -7.23 8.42
N GLY A 109 -4.56 -6.20 9.24
CA GLY A 109 -3.32 -5.92 9.94
C GLY A 109 -2.41 -5.01 9.14
N ASP A 110 -1.34 -4.56 9.76
CA ASP A 110 -0.39 -3.66 9.12
C ASP A 110 0.30 -4.35 7.96
N THR A 111 0.59 -3.58 6.91
CA THR A 111 1.46 -4.03 5.82
C THR A 111 2.89 -3.67 6.22
N LEU A 112 3.76 -4.68 6.25
CA LEU A 112 5.14 -4.52 6.73
C LEU A 112 6.13 -4.82 5.62
N ILE A 113 6.92 -3.82 5.25
CA ILE A 113 8.03 -3.97 4.30
C ILE A 113 9.31 -3.90 5.13
N GLY A 114 10.13 -4.94 5.05
CA GLY A 114 11.38 -5.02 5.78
C GLY A 114 12.43 -4.02 5.30
N HIS A 115 13.64 -4.17 5.79
CA HIS A 115 14.77 -3.34 5.38
C HIS A 115 15.35 -3.82 4.06
N ASP A 116 15.90 -2.91 3.28
CA ASP A 116 16.66 -3.23 2.05
C ASP A 116 15.84 -4.03 1.05
N VAL A 117 14.58 -3.68 0.89
CA VAL A 117 13.68 -4.31 -0.08
C VAL A 117 13.69 -3.49 -1.36
N TRP A 118 13.83 -4.17 -2.49
CA TRP A 118 13.70 -3.54 -3.80
C TRP A 118 12.33 -3.87 -4.39
N ILE A 119 11.53 -2.84 -4.58
CA ILE A 119 10.18 -2.96 -5.14
C ILE A 119 10.20 -2.40 -6.55
N GLY A 120 9.91 -3.27 -7.52
CA GLY A 120 9.92 -2.91 -8.93
C GLY A 120 8.72 -2.04 -9.32
N THR A 121 8.83 -1.49 -10.52
CA THR A 121 7.81 -0.60 -11.10
C THR A 121 6.44 -1.27 -11.12
N GLU A 122 5.43 -0.54 -10.63
CA GLU A 122 4.03 -0.96 -10.65
C GLU A 122 3.73 -2.27 -9.90
N ALA A 123 4.61 -2.68 -9.01
CA ALA A 123 4.28 -3.81 -8.13
C ALA A 123 3.11 -3.42 -7.22
N MET A 124 2.25 -4.40 -6.91
CA MET A 124 1.07 -4.15 -6.10
C MET A 124 1.04 -5.11 -4.92
N PHE A 125 0.73 -4.59 -3.74
CA PHE A 125 0.68 -5.36 -2.50
C PHE A 125 -0.74 -5.38 -1.96
N MET A 126 -1.23 -6.56 -1.66
CA MET A 126 -2.55 -6.71 -1.04
C MET A 126 -2.47 -6.44 0.46
N PRO A 127 -3.60 -6.13 1.12
CA PRO A 127 -3.59 -5.74 2.53
C PRO A 127 -2.97 -6.78 3.45
N GLY A 128 -2.16 -6.30 4.40
CA GLY A 128 -1.64 -7.12 5.49
C GLY A 128 -0.45 -8.01 5.13
N VAL A 129 0.13 -7.89 3.93
CA VAL A 129 1.30 -8.70 3.57
C VAL A 129 2.53 -8.25 4.33
N ARG A 130 3.43 -9.19 4.58
CA ARG A 130 4.73 -8.94 5.20
C ARG A 130 5.82 -9.33 4.24
N VAL A 131 6.71 -8.40 3.93
CA VAL A 131 7.83 -8.63 3.03
C VAL A 131 9.12 -8.64 3.85
N GLY A 132 9.85 -9.73 3.78
CA GLY A 132 11.08 -9.93 4.55
C GLY A 132 12.23 -9.05 4.07
N HIS A 133 13.21 -8.85 4.94
CA HIS A 133 14.39 -8.03 4.64
C HIS A 133 15.11 -8.53 3.40
N GLY A 134 15.58 -7.61 2.58
CA GLY A 134 16.40 -7.93 1.42
C GLY A 134 15.66 -8.57 0.26
N ALA A 135 14.33 -8.68 0.32
CA ALA A 135 13.55 -9.26 -0.76
C ALA A 135 13.55 -8.37 -2.00
N ILE A 136 13.37 -8.96 -3.17
CA ILE A 136 13.23 -8.27 -4.43
C ILE A 136 11.85 -8.60 -4.99
N ILE A 137 11.07 -7.56 -5.21
CA ILE A 137 9.72 -7.67 -5.79
C ILE A 137 9.78 -7.19 -7.23
N GLY A 138 9.55 -8.09 -8.17
CA GLY A 138 9.62 -7.78 -9.59
C GLY A 138 8.59 -6.75 -10.03
N SER A 139 8.88 -6.09 -11.16
CA SER A 139 7.94 -5.11 -11.75
C SER A 139 6.60 -5.79 -12.03
N ARG A 140 5.51 -5.09 -11.69
CA ARG A 140 4.13 -5.57 -11.86
C ARG A 140 3.80 -6.85 -11.09
N ALA A 141 4.63 -7.27 -10.15
CA ALA A 141 4.28 -8.41 -9.31
C ALA A 141 3.06 -8.07 -8.46
N LEU A 142 2.13 -9.01 -8.37
CA LEU A 142 1.01 -8.91 -7.43
C LEU A 142 1.35 -9.75 -6.21
N VAL A 143 1.60 -9.10 -5.09
CA VAL A 143 1.98 -9.76 -3.84
C VAL A 143 0.73 -9.98 -3.01
N THR A 144 0.31 -11.24 -2.89
CA THR A 144 -0.91 -11.61 -2.18
C THR A 144 -0.67 -12.29 -0.84
N GLY A 145 0.58 -12.62 -0.53
CA GLY A 145 0.96 -13.28 0.72
C GLY A 145 2.34 -12.84 1.15
N ASP A 146 2.78 -13.35 2.28
CA ASP A 146 4.08 -13.00 2.85
C ASP A 146 5.22 -13.44 1.95
N VAL A 147 6.28 -12.63 1.93
CA VAL A 147 7.50 -12.87 1.14
C VAL A 147 8.64 -13.11 2.09
N GLU A 148 9.33 -14.24 1.91
CA GLU A 148 10.48 -14.61 2.72
C GLU A 148 11.63 -13.60 2.56
N PRO A 149 12.46 -13.42 3.60
CA PRO A 149 13.65 -12.58 3.46
C PRO A 149 14.54 -13.06 2.31
N TYR A 150 15.08 -12.11 1.57
CA TYR A 150 16.00 -12.33 0.44
C TYR A 150 15.41 -13.12 -0.72
N ALA A 151 14.10 -13.35 -0.72
CA ALA A 151 13.41 -13.98 -1.86
C ALA A 151 13.30 -13.01 -3.03
N ILE A 152 13.24 -13.57 -4.22
CA ILE A 152 12.96 -12.82 -5.44
C ILE A 152 11.62 -13.34 -5.95
N VAL A 153 10.64 -12.44 -6.04
CA VAL A 153 9.30 -12.81 -6.47
C VAL A 153 8.88 -11.97 -7.67
N GLY A 154 8.06 -12.57 -8.53
CA GLY A 154 7.56 -11.92 -9.71
C GLY A 154 6.24 -12.51 -10.15
N GLY A 155 5.74 -11.98 -11.20
CA GLY A 155 4.60 -12.55 -11.84
C GLY A 155 3.26 -12.22 -11.43
#